data_4bf7a185cf3dfb93338d55ffd596da9e
#
_entry.id   4bf7a185cf3dfb93338d55ffd596da9e
#
_cell.length_a   1.000
_cell.length_b   1.000
_cell.length_c   1.000
_cell.angle_alpha   90.00
_cell.angle_beta   90.00
_cell.angle_gamma   90.00
#
_symmetry.space_group_name_H-M   'P 1'
#
loop_
_entity.id
_entity.type
_entity.pdbx_description
1 polymer ?
#
loop_
_entity_poly.entity_id
_entity_poly.type
_entity_poly.pdbx_seq_one_letter_code
_entity_poly.pdbx_strand_id
1 'polypeptide(L)'
;MKRVLISALMLFIFTASFAQKFNWNKNQVIAHRGAWKKNNFPQNSIASLNEAVKLGCYGSEFDVWMTADGVLVINHDPEFQGLTIEKVSYNDLLTKTMTNGEKIPTLEAYLLEGKKQKTTKLILEIKPSLISKERGIEVTNKSIEMVQKLRATDWVEYISFDYDYCKRVLALLPKAKVAYLRGEISAEQMKADKLTGVDYHYSVYQKDNWIENAQKLGLTVNAWTVNAVPEMQWLLAHKVDYITTNEPELLFEEIKKTPVAQGWKLKWADEFDDAGLPLTKNWSYDVGGKGWGNNELQYYTDADSANAVVKKGNLNITAIKADKDANHYTSARLVTKNKFDFKYGRVEVRAMLPKGRGLWPAIWALPTDWKYGNWPKSGEIDIMEHVGYDPDSVHGTVHTEKFNHVIKTQVGKALKVNNPYTEYHVYAIEWFADRIDFFIDDQKYLTFNNTKKGSGDWPFDQNFHVILNVAVGGGWGGKKGVDDAIFPAAMKVDYVRVFQK
;
A
#
# COMPACT_ATOMS: atom_id res chain seq x y z
N MET A 1 5.69 -59.48 66.94
CA MET A 1 6.12 -58.14 66.54
C MET A 1 5.78 -57.95 65.05
N LYS A 2 4.66 -57.27 64.73
CA LYS A 2 4.24 -57.02 63.36
C LYS A 2 4.74 -55.59 62.98
N ARG A 3 5.60 -55.50 61.98
CA ARG A 3 6.05 -54.18 61.40
C ARG A 3 5.00 -53.69 60.40
N VAL A 4 4.43 -52.56 60.70
CA VAL A 4 3.55 -51.80 59.78
C VAL A 4 4.43 -50.92 58.91
N LEU A 5 4.46 -51.17 57.58
CA LEU A 5 5.05 -50.25 56.57
C LEU A 5 3.99 -49.24 56.22
N ILE A 6 4.28 -47.99 56.53
CA ILE A 6 3.49 -46.84 56.05
C ILE A 6 4.13 -46.38 54.72
N SER A 7 3.47 -46.68 53.60
CA SER A 7 3.85 -46.16 52.28
C SER A 7 3.26 -44.76 52.12
N ALA A 8 4.12 -43.73 52.14
CA ALA A 8 3.73 -42.34 51.79
C ALA A 8 3.56 -42.21 50.26
N LEU A 9 2.33 -42.07 49.81
CA LEU A 9 1.99 -41.82 48.42
C LEU A 9 2.18 -40.31 48.17
N MET A 10 3.29 -39.90 47.49
CA MET A 10 3.47 -38.54 47.01
C MET A 10 2.60 -38.32 45.78
N LEU A 11 1.52 -37.52 45.94
CA LEU A 11 0.67 -37.09 44.86
C LEU A 11 1.38 -35.94 44.10
N PHE A 12 2.01 -36.25 42.95
CA PHE A 12 2.50 -35.25 42.03
C PHE A 12 1.29 -34.61 41.30
N ILE A 13 0.86 -33.44 41.75
CA ILE A 13 -0.10 -32.64 41.02
C ILE A 13 0.64 -32.06 39.81
N PHE A 14 0.51 -32.69 38.65
CA PHE A 14 0.85 -32.07 37.36
C PHE A 14 -0.15 -30.95 37.11
N THR A 15 0.19 -29.71 37.44
CA THR A 15 -0.51 -28.56 36.91
C THR A 15 -0.18 -28.48 35.43
N ALA A 16 -1.06 -28.99 34.58
CA ALA A 16 -1.01 -28.74 33.15
C ALA A 16 -1.12 -27.21 32.95
N SER A 17 0.00 -26.57 32.72
CA SER A 17 0.04 -25.18 32.29
C SER A 17 -0.57 -25.15 30.88
N PHE A 18 -1.87 -24.86 30.79
CA PHE A 18 -2.49 -24.56 29.51
C PHE A 18 -1.78 -23.34 28.95
N ALA A 19 -0.92 -23.56 27.96
CA ALA A 19 -0.30 -22.47 27.22
C ALA A 19 -1.42 -21.53 26.72
N GLN A 20 -1.38 -20.29 27.14
CA GLN A 20 -2.39 -19.29 26.81
C GLN A 20 -2.35 -19.08 25.29
N LYS A 21 -3.37 -19.57 24.57
CA LYS A 21 -3.41 -19.46 23.11
C LYS A 21 -3.82 -18.05 22.73
N PHE A 22 -2.91 -17.34 22.05
CA PHE A 22 -3.16 -16.05 21.42
C PHE A 22 -3.74 -16.25 20.02
N ASN A 23 -4.63 -15.35 19.63
CA ASN A 23 -5.20 -15.29 18.29
C ASN A 23 -5.10 -13.84 17.77
N TRP A 24 -3.88 -13.38 17.58
CA TRP A 24 -3.62 -12.01 17.12
C TRP A 24 -4.31 -11.73 15.80
N ASN A 25 -4.95 -10.57 15.67
CA ASN A 25 -5.52 -10.08 14.42
C ASN A 25 -4.40 -9.95 13.38
N LYS A 26 -4.72 -10.28 12.12
CA LYS A 26 -3.75 -10.33 11.02
C LYS A 26 -4.01 -9.25 9.96
N ASN A 27 -4.78 -8.22 10.33
CA ASN A 27 -5.00 -7.07 9.45
C ASN A 27 -3.86 -6.04 9.61
N GLN A 28 -3.90 -5.01 8.77
CA GLN A 28 -2.87 -3.98 8.70
C GLN A 28 -3.16 -2.77 9.60
N VAL A 29 -4.23 -2.78 10.41
CA VAL A 29 -4.75 -1.59 11.09
C VAL A 29 -4.13 -1.45 12.48
N ILE A 30 -3.39 -0.34 12.71
CA ILE A 30 -2.98 0.12 14.04
C ILE A 30 -3.75 1.40 14.35
N ALA A 31 -4.51 1.39 15.44
CA ALA A 31 -5.24 2.55 15.93
C ALA A 31 -4.26 3.49 16.68
N HIS A 32 -3.97 4.67 16.12
CA HIS A 32 -3.09 5.69 16.68
C HIS A 32 -3.70 6.31 17.92
N ARG A 33 -3.07 6.12 19.07
CA ARG A 33 -3.55 6.53 20.41
C ARG A 33 -4.90 5.91 20.76
N GLY A 34 -5.14 4.67 20.29
CA GLY A 34 -6.42 3.99 20.34
C GLY A 34 -7.40 4.43 19.23
N ALA A 35 -8.60 3.82 19.19
CA ALA A 35 -9.67 4.20 18.28
C ALA A 35 -10.56 5.26 18.92
N TRP A 36 -10.13 6.50 18.91
CA TRP A 36 -10.72 7.59 19.66
C TRP A 36 -11.69 8.46 18.86
N LYS A 37 -11.43 8.66 17.57
CA LYS A 37 -12.00 9.79 16.80
C LYS A 37 -13.51 9.67 16.58
N LYS A 38 -13.97 8.52 16.10
CA LYS A 38 -15.38 8.32 15.75
C LYS A 38 -16.33 8.43 16.92
N ASN A 39 -15.90 7.99 18.11
CA ASN A 39 -16.69 8.01 19.32
C ASN A 39 -16.38 9.19 20.25
N ASN A 40 -15.52 10.13 19.82
CA ASN A 40 -15.05 11.27 20.61
C ASN A 40 -14.44 10.86 21.96
N PHE A 41 -13.77 9.70 22.03
CA PHE A 41 -13.01 9.33 23.21
C PHE A 41 -11.74 10.17 23.30
N PRO A 42 -11.18 10.41 24.51
CA PRO A 42 -9.85 10.98 24.60
C PRO A 42 -8.80 10.06 23.98
N GLN A 43 -7.82 10.64 23.30
CA GLN A 43 -6.63 9.91 22.86
C GLN A 43 -5.92 9.29 24.07
N ASN A 44 -5.29 8.12 23.89
CA ASN A 44 -4.54 7.46 24.97
C ASN A 44 -5.39 7.10 26.21
N SER A 45 -6.71 7.04 26.09
CA SER A 45 -7.62 6.63 27.16
C SER A 45 -7.86 5.12 27.16
N ILE A 46 -8.36 4.61 28.29
CA ILE A 46 -8.82 3.20 28.35
C ILE A 46 -10.00 2.97 27.39
N ALA A 47 -10.87 3.96 27.22
CA ALA A 47 -11.98 3.89 26.28
C ALA A 47 -11.51 3.73 24.83
N SER A 48 -10.49 4.51 24.39
CA SER A 48 -9.94 4.42 23.05
C SER A 48 -9.22 3.09 22.78
N LEU A 49 -8.52 2.55 23.78
CA LEU A 49 -7.94 1.19 23.71
C LEU A 49 -9.03 0.15 23.51
N ASN A 50 -10.08 0.18 24.33
CA ASN A 50 -11.16 -0.81 24.28
C ASN A 50 -11.92 -0.75 22.95
N GLU A 51 -12.08 0.43 22.35
CA GLU A 51 -12.69 0.55 21.02
C GLU A 51 -11.78 -0.03 19.93
N ALA A 52 -10.45 0.18 20.01
CA ALA A 52 -9.50 -0.46 19.06
C ALA A 52 -9.56 -1.99 19.12
N VAL A 53 -9.70 -2.54 20.34
CA VAL A 53 -9.89 -3.97 20.57
C VAL A 53 -11.22 -4.46 19.96
N LYS A 54 -12.30 -3.73 20.22
CA LYS A 54 -13.65 -4.04 19.71
C LYS A 54 -13.72 -4.00 18.18
N LEU A 55 -13.04 -3.04 17.53
CA LEU A 55 -12.92 -2.96 16.07
C LEU A 55 -12.09 -4.11 15.49
N GLY A 56 -11.30 -4.80 16.29
CA GLY A 56 -10.41 -5.87 15.86
C GLY A 56 -9.13 -5.37 15.18
N CYS A 57 -8.62 -4.21 15.55
CA CYS A 57 -7.35 -3.70 15.06
C CYS A 57 -6.20 -4.68 15.37
N TYR A 58 -5.19 -4.76 14.47
CA TYR A 58 -3.94 -5.48 14.78
C TYR A 58 -3.32 -4.95 16.05
N GLY A 59 -3.20 -3.62 16.18
CA GLY A 59 -2.61 -2.95 17.30
C GLY A 59 -3.38 -1.70 17.75
N SER A 60 -3.23 -1.37 19.03
CA SER A 60 -3.54 -0.06 19.60
C SER A 60 -2.23 0.59 20.00
N GLU A 61 -1.88 1.68 19.37
CA GLU A 61 -0.68 2.46 19.70
C GLU A 61 -0.99 3.40 20.86
N PHE A 62 0.01 3.66 21.71
CA PHE A 62 -0.08 4.53 22.87
C PHE A 62 1.30 5.00 23.36
N ASP A 63 1.34 6.16 24.01
CA ASP A 63 2.54 6.91 24.32
C ASP A 63 2.84 6.94 25.82
N VAL A 64 4.09 6.66 26.24
CA VAL A 64 4.49 6.66 27.66
C VAL A 64 5.44 7.79 28.00
N TRP A 65 5.13 8.48 29.10
CA TRP A 65 5.97 9.45 29.81
C TRP A 65 6.17 9.02 31.26
N MET A 66 7.07 9.70 31.97
CA MET A 66 7.31 9.47 33.40
C MET A 66 7.22 10.78 34.18
N THR A 67 6.41 10.83 35.23
CA THR A 67 6.28 11.95 36.14
C THR A 67 7.56 12.22 36.93
N ALA A 68 7.64 13.37 37.64
CA ALA A 68 8.78 13.71 38.48
C ALA A 68 9.02 12.69 39.60
N ASP A 69 7.96 12.12 40.16
CA ASP A 69 7.99 11.08 41.20
C ASP A 69 8.11 9.64 40.62
N GLY A 70 8.34 9.51 39.31
CA GLY A 70 8.72 8.24 38.67
C GLY A 70 7.58 7.33 38.28
N VAL A 71 6.34 7.81 38.24
CA VAL A 71 5.17 7.06 37.75
C VAL A 71 5.10 7.14 36.21
N LEU A 72 4.96 5.99 35.54
CA LEU A 72 4.75 5.92 34.11
C LEU A 72 3.29 6.18 33.78
N VAL A 73 3.02 7.17 32.92
CA VAL A 73 1.67 7.61 32.52
C VAL A 73 1.51 7.61 31.01
N ILE A 74 0.28 7.51 30.54
CA ILE A 74 -0.05 7.40 29.11
C ILE A 74 -0.63 8.72 28.62
N ASN A 75 0.12 9.41 27.76
CA ASN A 75 -0.27 10.67 27.11
C ASN A 75 0.66 10.92 25.90
N HIS A 76 0.17 11.57 24.85
CA HIS A 76 1.03 11.87 23.70
C HIS A 76 1.95 13.07 23.95
N ASP A 77 1.37 14.19 24.38
CA ASP A 77 2.12 15.43 24.56
C ASP A 77 2.90 15.40 25.89
N PRO A 78 4.01 16.14 25.98
CA PRO A 78 4.75 16.26 27.23
C PRO A 78 3.95 17.01 28.33
N GLU A 79 2.80 17.56 27.97
CA GLU A 79 1.89 18.26 28.86
C GLU A 79 0.52 17.59 28.92
N PHE A 80 -0.05 17.50 30.09
CA PHE A 80 -1.42 17.06 30.31
C PHE A 80 -2.22 18.20 30.94
N GLN A 81 -3.11 18.81 30.17
CA GLN A 81 -3.98 19.93 30.62
C GLN A 81 -3.23 21.06 31.37
N GLY A 82 -2.11 21.49 30.77
CA GLY A 82 -1.28 22.59 31.30
C GLY A 82 -0.26 22.18 32.36
N LEU A 83 -0.15 20.89 32.69
CA LEU A 83 0.85 20.35 33.60
C LEU A 83 1.93 19.61 32.82
N THR A 84 3.19 20.04 32.90
CA THR A 84 4.33 19.34 32.27
C THR A 84 4.59 18.05 33.04
N ILE A 85 4.33 16.91 32.42
CA ILE A 85 4.33 15.56 33.04
C ILE A 85 5.63 15.28 33.78
N GLU A 86 6.78 15.52 33.15
CA GLU A 86 8.09 15.23 33.77
C GLU A 86 8.46 16.15 34.93
N LYS A 87 7.69 17.23 35.20
CA LYS A 87 7.96 18.24 36.26
C LYS A 87 7.01 18.16 37.44
N VAL A 88 5.95 17.38 37.37
CA VAL A 88 4.93 17.24 38.38
C VAL A 88 4.81 15.81 38.90
N SER A 89 4.19 15.63 40.07
CA SER A 89 3.87 14.30 40.58
C SER A 89 2.64 13.72 39.92
N TYR A 90 2.46 12.41 40.02
CA TYR A 90 1.25 11.75 39.52
C TYR A 90 -0.02 12.26 40.20
N ASN A 91 0.07 12.58 41.51
CA ASN A 91 -1.06 13.17 42.27
C ASN A 91 -1.49 14.54 41.70
N ASP A 92 -0.55 15.35 41.18
CA ASP A 92 -0.89 16.61 40.54
C ASP A 92 -1.67 16.35 39.22
N LEU A 93 -1.28 15.34 38.43
CA LEU A 93 -2.00 14.96 37.22
C LEU A 93 -3.41 14.44 37.51
N LEU A 94 -3.63 13.76 38.65
CA LEU A 94 -4.95 13.28 39.08
C LEU A 94 -5.93 14.39 39.42
N THR A 95 -5.47 15.64 39.63
CA THR A 95 -6.36 16.81 39.77
C THR A 95 -7.13 17.13 38.49
N LYS A 96 -6.63 16.67 37.34
CA LYS A 96 -7.25 16.84 36.00
C LYS A 96 -8.06 15.61 35.65
N THR A 97 -9.01 15.81 34.69
CA THR A 97 -9.92 14.77 34.24
C THR A 97 -10.07 14.87 32.71
N MET A 98 -9.98 13.78 32.00
CA MET A 98 -10.23 13.72 30.56
C MET A 98 -11.69 14.04 30.23
N THR A 99 -12.01 14.37 29.00
CA THR A 99 -13.35 14.78 28.53
C THR A 99 -14.44 13.74 28.76
N ASN A 100 -14.07 12.48 28.86
CA ASN A 100 -14.98 11.34 29.12
C ASN A 100 -15.08 10.96 30.61
N GLY A 101 -14.44 11.73 31.52
CA GLY A 101 -14.42 11.46 32.94
C GLY A 101 -13.28 10.55 33.42
N GLU A 102 -12.49 9.99 32.56
CA GLU A 102 -11.30 9.20 32.96
C GLU A 102 -10.21 10.10 33.53
N LYS A 103 -9.37 9.52 34.38
CA LYS A 103 -8.07 10.08 34.75
C LYS A 103 -7.01 9.64 33.78
N ILE A 104 -5.88 10.40 33.69
CA ILE A 104 -4.73 9.99 32.92
C ILE A 104 -4.29 8.57 33.34
N PRO A 105 -4.24 7.59 32.43
CA PRO A 105 -3.91 6.22 32.81
C PRO A 105 -2.43 6.09 33.18
N THR A 106 -2.13 5.24 34.17
CA THR A 106 -0.77 4.73 34.31
C THR A 106 -0.47 3.64 33.29
N LEU A 107 0.81 3.41 32.97
CA LEU A 107 1.22 2.26 32.14
C LEU A 107 0.71 0.94 32.74
N GLU A 108 0.77 0.78 34.06
CA GLU A 108 0.27 -0.43 34.76
C GLU A 108 -1.23 -0.64 34.47
N ALA A 109 -2.06 0.39 34.63
CA ALA A 109 -3.51 0.31 34.38
C ALA A 109 -3.81 0.00 32.90
N TYR A 110 -3.10 0.64 31.98
CA TYR A 110 -3.28 0.45 30.54
C TYR A 110 -2.91 -0.99 30.10
N LEU A 111 -1.78 -1.51 30.58
CA LEU A 111 -1.35 -2.87 30.32
C LEU A 111 -2.31 -3.92 30.93
N LEU A 112 -2.80 -3.69 32.15
CA LEU A 112 -3.77 -4.60 32.77
C LEU A 112 -5.07 -4.64 31.98
N GLU A 113 -5.55 -3.50 31.50
CA GLU A 113 -6.74 -3.46 30.62
C GLU A 113 -6.48 -4.21 29.31
N GLY A 114 -5.40 -3.87 28.62
CA GLY A 114 -5.05 -4.51 27.33
C GLY A 114 -4.86 -6.02 27.43
N LYS A 115 -4.46 -6.55 28.58
CA LYS A 115 -4.30 -7.99 28.82
C LYS A 115 -5.60 -8.76 28.99
N LYS A 116 -6.73 -8.08 29.15
CA LYS A 116 -8.04 -8.77 29.21
C LYS A 116 -8.43 -9.45 27.90
N GLN A 117 -7.75 -9.13 26.81
CA GLN A 117 -7.97 -9.69 25.48
C GLN A 117 -6.67 -10.32 24.90
N LYS A 118 -6.77 -11.06 23.78
CA LYS A 118 -5.67 -11.82 23.16
C LYS A 118 -5.67 -11.70 21.63
N THR A 119 -6.18 -10.60 21.11
CA THR A 119 -6.42 -10.38 19.68
C THR A 119 -5.73 -9.13 19.15
N THR A 120 -5.57 -8.08 19.97
CA THR A 120 -4.98 -6.78 19.58
C THR A 120 -3.66 -6.57 20.32
N LYS A 121 -2.61 -6.21 19.59
CA LYS A 121 -1.30 -5.85 20.13
C LYS A 121 -1.35 -4.47 20.80
N LEU A 122 -0.44 -4.25 21.72
CA LEU A 122 -0.20 -2.98 22.42
C LEU A 122 1.10 -2.40 21.86
N ILE A 123 1.01 -1.35 21.06
CA ILE A 123 2.17 -0.72 20.43
C ILE A 123 2.60 0.45 21.30
N LEU A 124 3.64 0.24 22.09
CA LEU A 124 4.13 1.16 23.10
C LEU A 124 5.16 2.10 22.51
N GLU A 125 4.83 3.39 22.35
CA GLU A 125 5.80 4.43 22.05
C GLU A 125 6.47 4.93 23.34
N ILE A 126 7.81 4.77 23.40
CA ILE A 126 8.62 5.37 24.47
C ILE A 126 9.03 6.76 23.99
N LYS A 127 8.42 7.79 24.59
CA LYS A 127 8.70 9.18 24.23
C LYS A 127 10.10 9.61 24.66
N PRO A 128 10.83 10.37 23.82
CA PRO A 128 12.09 10.98 24.21
C PRO A 128 11.89 11.97 25.36
N SER A 129 12.61 11.77 26.49
CA SER A 129 12.54 12.71 27.63
C SER A 129 13.04 14.10 27.22
N LEU A 130 12.35 15.12 27.71
CA LEU A 130 12.73 16.52 27.51
C LEU A 130 13.78 16.99 28.58
N ILE A 131 14.06 16.18 29.59
CA ILE A 131 15.00 16.51 30.67
C ILE A 131 16.42 16.10 30.27
N SER A 132 16.62 14.81 29.98
CA SER A 132 17.92 14.29 29.56
C SER A 132 17.81 12.92 28.91
N LYS A 133 18.89 12.51 28.23
CA LYS A 133 19.01 11.17 27.62
C LYS A 133 18.92 10.06 28.68
N GLU A 134 19.59 10.27 29.84
CA GLU A 134 19.60 9.33 30.96
C GLU A 134 18.21 9.13 31.52
N ARG A 135 17.41 10.21 31.62
CA ARG A 135 16.01 10.15 32.02
C ARG A 135 15.19 9.32 31.07
N GLY A 136 15.38 9.47 29.77
CA GLY A 136 14.70 8.65 28.77
C GLY A 136 15.09 7.17 28.82
N ILE A 137 16.36 6.86 29.09
CA ILE A 137 16.81 5.47 29.32
C ILE A 137 16.16 4.92 30.61
N GLU A 138 15.97 5.74 31.65
CA GLU A 138 15.23 5.34 32.86
C GLU A 138 13.77 5.02 32.53
N VAL A 139 13.09 5.87 31.75
CA VAL A 139 11.71 5.61 31.26
C VAL A 139 11.67 4.28 30.51
N THR A 140 12.64 4.04 29.62
CA THR A 140 12.74 2.78 28.85
C THR A 140 12.87 1.57 29.80
N ASN A 141 13.80 1.63 30.75
CA ASN A 141 14.01 0.54 31.70
C ASN A 141 12.76 0.23 32.52
N LYS A 142 12.15 1.26 33.13
CA LYS A 142 10.94 1.10 33.95
C LYS A 142 9.75 0.58 33.16
N SER A 143 9.61 1.02 31.88
CA SER A 143 8.55 0.51 31.00
C SER A 143 8.72 -0.99 30.76
N ILE A 144 9.95 -1.46 30.48
CA ILE A 144 10.24 -2.87 30.28
C ILE A 144 10.04 -3.66 31.57
N GLU A 145 10.51 -3.16 32.70
CA GLU A 145 10.29 -3.78 34.01
C GLU A 145 8.80 -3.95 34.32
N MET A 146 7.98 -2.95 34.01
CA MET A 146 6.52 -3.02 34.18
C MET A 146 5.91 -4.09 33.27
N VAL A 147 6.29 -4.14 31.99
CA VAL A 147 5.83 -5.15 31.04
C VAL A 147 6.20 -6.56 31.52
N GLN A 148 7.41 -6.76 32.02
CA GLN A 148 7.87 -8.04 32.56
C GLN A 148 7.15 -8.42 33.86
N LYS A 149 7.05 -7.48 34.81
CA LYS A 149 6.32 -7.64 36.07
C LYS A 149 4.89 -8.13 35.86
N LEU A 150 4.22 -7.53 34.88
CA LEU A 150 2.85 -7.85 34.51
C LEU A 150 2.74 -9.07 33.57
N ARG A 151 3.84 -9.67 33.14
CA ARG A 151 3.86 -10.75 32.15
C ARG A 151 3.10 -10.34 30.87
N ALA A 152 3.35 -9.13 30.39
CA ALA A 152 2.68 -8.55 29.24
C ALA A 152 3.51 -8.62 27.93
N THR A 153 4.68 -9.27 27.95
CA THR A 153 5.65 -9.30 26.85
C THR A 153 5.05 -9.76 25.52
N ASP A 154 4.12 -10.73 25.57
CA ASP A 154 3.48 -11.24 24.34
C ASP A 154 2.48 -10.25 23.72
N TRP A 155 2.00 -9.27 24.48
CA TRP A 155 1.08 -8.23 23.99
C TRP A 155 1.82 -7.04 23.39
N VAL A 156 3.02 -6.70 23.91
CA VAL A 156 3.67 -5.40 23.66
C VAL A 156 4.69 -5.49 22.52
N GLU A 157 4.59 -4.55 21.60
CA GLU A 157 5.61 -4.21 20.60
C GLU A 157 6.04 -2.76 20.87
N TYR A 158 7.30 -2.40 20.54
CA TYR A 158 7.90 -1.14 20.95
C TYR A 158 8.25 -0.26 19.78
N ILE A 159 7.99 1.04 19.90
CA ILE A 159 8.42 2.04 18.93
C ILE A 159 9.03 3.25 19.67
N SER A 160 9.93 3.99 19.04
CA SER A 160 10.47 5.24 19.57
C SER A 160 11.09 6.10 18.48
N PHE A 161 11.07 7.42 18.69
CA PHE A 161 11.85 8.40 17.94
C PHE A 161 13.33 8.48 18.38
N ASP A 162 13.70 7.79 19.45
CA ASP A 162 15.08 7.70 19.90
C ASP A 162 15.66 6.31 19.59
N TYR A 163 16.67 6.28 18.73
CA TYR A 163 17.30 5.04 18.28
C TYR A 163 18.00 4.26 19.40
N ASP A 164 18.57 4.97 20.40
CA ASP A 164 19.20 4.31 21.54
C ASP A 164 18.19 3.67 22.47
N TYR A 165 16.97 4.23 22.56
CA TYR A 165 15.87 3.57 23.30
C TYR A 165 15.47 2.27 22.62
N CYS A 166 15.37 2.27 21.29
CA CYS A 166 15.12 1.03 20.52
C CYS A 166 16.20 -0.04 20.78
N LYS A 167 17.49 0.35 20.74
CA LYS A 167 18.60 -0.55 21.08
C LYS A 167 18.56 -0.99 22.55
N ARG A 168 18.17 -0.10 23.47
CA ARG A 168 18.02 -0.44 24.87
C ARG A 168 16.93 -1.47 25.11
N VAL A 169 15.78 -1.36 24.43
CA VAL A 169 14.73 -2.38 24.48
C VAL A 169 15.29 -3.73 24.07
N LEU A 170 15.99 -3.82 22.92
CA LEU A 170 16.57 -5.09 22.43
C LEU A 170 17.65 -5.65 23.35
N ALA A 171 18.43 -4.79 24.03
CA ALA A 171 19.41 -5.23 25.01
C ALA A 171 18.78 -5.93 26.23
N LEU A 172 17.58 -5.46 26.66
CA LEU A 172 16.85 -6.03 27.79
C LEU A 172 15.89 -7.16 27.38
N LEU A 173 15.33 -7.08 26.18
CA LEU A 173 14.38 -8.02 25.61
C LEU A 173 14.80 -8.41 24.18
N PRO A 174 15.77 -9.32 23.99
CA PRO A 174 16.35 -9.64 22.67
C PRO A 174 15.37 -10.20 21.63
N LYS A 175 14.17 -10.61 22.06
CA LYS A 175 13.10 -11.15 21.19
C LYS A 175 11.94 -10.17 21.01
N ALA A 176 12.02 -8.96 21.55
CA ALA A 176 10.99 -7.95 21.38
C ALA A 176 10.89 -7.51 19.92
N LYS A 177 9.70 -7.19 19.48
CA LYS A 177 9.50 -6.46 18.23
C LYS A 177 9.71 -4.99 18.49
N VAL A 178 10.62 -4.39 17.74
CA VAL A 178 11.03 -2.99 17.90
C VAL A 178 11.15 -2.34 16.54
N ALA A 179 10.53 -1.18 16.36
CA ALA A 179 10.66 -0.37 15.16
C ALA A 179 11.04 1.08 15.50
N TYR A 180 11.73 1.74 14.58
CA TYR A 180 12.21 3.11 14.71
C TYR A 180 11.37 4.07 13.88
N LEU A 181 11.15 5.32 14.39
CA LEU A 181 10.12 6.23 13.88
C LEU A 181 10.62 7.36 12.97
N ARG A 182 11.91 7.75 12.97
CA ARG A 182 12.35 8.98 12.30
C ARG A 182 12.60 8.92 10.79
N GLY A 183 13.10 7.81 10.26
CA GLY A 183 13.28 7.66 8.81
C GLY A 183 14.66 8.03 8.24
N GLU A 184 15.66 8.34 9.09
CA GLU A 184 17.04 8.64 8.63
C GLU A 184 17.99 7.45 8.70
N ILE A 185 17.61 6.35 9.35
CA ILE A 185 18.44 5.15 9.48
C ILE A 185 18.04 4.15 8.39
N SER A 186 19.04 3.64 7.64
CA SER A 186 18.77 2.68 6.57
C SER A 186 18.25 1.34 7.07
N ALA A 187 17.50 0.64 6.22
CA ALA A 187 16.97 -0.68 6.55
C ALA A 187 18.08 -1.70 6.85
N GLU A 188 19.24 -1.60 6.17
CA GLU A 188 20.43 -2.43 6.39
C GLU A 188 20.98 -2.22 7.79
N GLN A 189 21.12 -0.96 8.22
CA GLN A 189 21.60 -0.64 9.57
C GLN A 189 20.64 -1.14 10.65
N MET A 190 19.33 -0.96 10.45
CA MET A 190 18.34 -1.50 11.39
C MET A 190 18.41 -3.01 11.50
N LYS A 191 18.57 -3.70 10.37
CA LYS A 191 18.74 -5.16 10.36
C LYS A 191 20.02 -5.58 11.09
N ALA A 192 21.13 -4.88 10.89
CA ALA A 192 22.40 -5.12 11.58
C ALA A 192 22.26 -4.94 13.11
N ASP A 193 21.50 -3.94 13.54
CA ASP A 193 21.21 -3.64 14.95
C ASP A 193 20.05 -4.48 15.53
N LYS A 194 19.53 -5.45 14.74
CA LYS A 194 18.49 -6.40 15.13
C LYS A 194 17.12 -5.79 15.40
N LEU A 195 16.83 -4.58 14.92
CA LEU A 195 15.47 -4.08 14.89
C LEU A 195 14.61 -4.99 13.98
N THR A 196 13.33 -5.04 14.27
CA THR A 196 12.40 -5.93 13.55
C THR A 196 11.55 -5.22 12.52
N GLY A 197 11.55 -3.88 12.51
CA GLY A 197 10.76 -3.09 11.57
C GLY A 197 11.22 -1.66 11.43
N VAL A 198 10.69 -1.03 10.38
CA VAL A 198 10.71 0.39 10.10
C VAL A 198 9.30 0.95 10.31
N ASP A 199 9.17 2.09 10.96
CA ASP A 199 7.88 2.73 11.26
C ASP A 199 8.00 4.22 10.97
N TYR A 200 7.84 4.61 9.70
CA TYR A 200 8.16 5.96 9.26
C TYR A 200 6.90 6.75 8.86
N HIS A 201 7.04 8.07 8.87
CA HIS A 201 6.04 8.92 8.24
C HIS A 201 5.88 8.51 6.77
N TYR A 202 4.64 8.34 6.30
CA TYR A 202 4.33 7.80 4.96
C TYR A 202 5.06 8.54 3.82
N SER A 203 5.33 9.85 3.99
CA SER A 203 6.06 10.63 2.99
C SER A 203 7.54 10.25 2.83
N VAL A 204 8.12 9.50 3.77
CA VAL A 204 9.48 8.94 3.62
C VAL A 204 9.45 7.83 2.58
N TYR A 205 8.45 6.98 2.65
CA TYR A 205 8.27 5.86 1.73
C TYR A 205 7.98 6.29 0.29
N GLN A 206 7.39 7.46 0.09
CA GLN A 206 7.08 7.99 -1.25
C GLN A 206 8.31 8.55 -2.01
N LYS A 207 9.47 8.65 -1.37
CA LYS A 207 10.66 9.28 -1.96
C LYS A 207 11.61 8.32 -2.64
N ASP A 208 11.74 7.11 -2.11
CA ASP A 208 12.72 6.11 -2.53
C ASP A 208 12.15 4.70 -2.25
N ASN A 209 12.82 3.64 -2.67
CA ASN A 209 12.39 2.24 -2.51
C ASN A 209 12.54 1.72 -1.07
N TRP A 210 12.08 2.49 -0.09
CA TRP A 210 12.17 2.15 1.34
C TRP A 210 11.37 0.90 1.71
N ILE A 211 10.15 0.78 1.17
CA ILE A 211 9.26 -0.35 1.47
C ILE A 211 9.90 -1.64 1.00
N GLU A 212 10.30 -1.69 -0.27
CA GLU A 212 10.89 -2.86 -0.93
C GLU A 212 12.22 -3.27 -0.26
N ASN A 213 13.06 -2.29 0.07
CA ASN A 213 14.34 -2.54 0.75
C ASN A 213 14.14 -3.15 2.14
N ALA A 214 13.22 -2.61 2.93
CA ALA A 214 12.90 -3.15 4.24
C ALA A 214 12.30 -4.57 4.14
N GLN A 215 11.36 -4.79 3.21
CA GLN A 215 10.74 -6.09 2.98
C GLN A 215 11.76 -7.15 2.50
N LYS A 216 12.67 -6.81 1.59
CA LYS A 216 13.76 -7.70 1.14
C LYS A 216 14.66 -8.15 2.29
N LEU A 217 14.84 -7.32 3.31
CA LEU A 217 15.60 -7.63 4.52
C LEU A 217 14.77 -8.35 5.59
N GLY A 218 13.47 -8.57 5.35
CA GLY A 218 12.56 -9.19 6.30
C GLY A 218 12.26 -8.31 7.52
N LEU A 219 12.29 -7.00 7.35
CA LEU A 219 11.80 -6.03 8.32
C LEU A 219 10.32 -5.75 8.06
N THR A 220 9.53 -5.59 9.13
CA THR A 220 8.15 -5.11 8.98
C THR A 220 8.15 -3.62 8.62
N VAL A 221 7.17 -3.24 7.80
CA VAL A 221 6.96 -1.84 7.38
C VAL A 221 5.66 -1.33 7.96
N ASN A 222 5.73 -0.30 8.78
CA ASN A 222 4.58 0.47 9.27
C ASN A 222 4.67 1.92 8.79
N ALA A 223 3.55 2.54 8.51
CA ALA A 223 3.46 3.94 8.10
C ALA A 223 2.54 4.73 9.05
N TRP A 224 2.96 5.92 9.49
CA TRP A 224 2.19 6.82 10.35
C TRP A 224 2.20 8.26 9.82
N THR A 225 1.31 9.19 10.24
CA THR A 225 -0.06 8.91 10.64
C THR A 225 -0.93 9.11 9.42
N VAL A 226 -1.55 8.04 8.94
CA VAL A 226 -2.21 7.98 7.63
C VAL A 226 -3.71 8.11 7.82
N ASN A 227 -4.29 9.23 7.39
CA ASN A 227 -5.70 9.55 7.67
C ASN A 227 -6.54 9.77 6.42
N ALA A 228 -5.93 9.89 5.24
CA ALA A 228 -6.65 10.13 4.00
C ALA A 228 -6.63 8.90 3.08
N VAL A 229 -7.70 8.74 2.30
CA VAL A 229 -7.91 7.58 1.43
C VAL A 229 -6.80 7.37 0.41
N PRO A 230 -6.27 8.41 -0.28
CA PRO A 230 -5.22 8.20 -1.28
C PRO A 230 -3.95 7.56 -0.71
N GLU A 231 -3.50 8.03 0.47
CA GLU A 231 -2.32 7.47 1.15
C GLU A 231 -2.58 6.06 1.67
N MET A 232 -3.79 5.78 2.20
CA MET A 232 -4.20 4.44 2.61
C MET A 232 -4.13 3.47 1.43
N GLN A 233 -4.74 3.83 0.31
CA GLN A 233 -4.78 3.00 -0.89
C GLN A 233 -3.36 2.78 -1.46
N TRP A 234 -2.52 3.83 -1.47
CA TRP A 234 -1.13 3.72 -1.91
C TRP A 234 -0.35 2.72 -1.05
N LEU A 235 -0.43 2.81 0.27
CA LEU A 235 0.26 1.91 1.19
C LEU A 235 -0.27 0.47 1.11
N LEU A 236 -1.60 0.30 1.00
CA LEU A 236 -2.21 -1.01 0.79
C LEU A 236 -1.74 -1.65 -0.53
N ALA A 237 -1.62 -0.84 -1.58
CA ALA A 237 -1.08 -1.28 -2.86
C ALA A 237 0.38 -1.73 -2.76
N HIS A 238 1.21 -1.05 -1.94
CA HIS A 238 2.61 -1.43 -1.68
C HIS A 238 2.77 -2.51 -0.60
N LYS A 239 1.64 -3.09 -0.14
CA LYS A 239 1.61 -4.24 0.78
C LYS A 239 2.42 -4.01 2.07
N VAL A 240 2.38 -2.80 2.62
CA VAL A 240 2.98 -2.54 3.92
C VAL A 240 2.35 -3.45 4.98
N ASP A 241 3.10 -3.81 6.00
CA ASP A 241 2.60 -4.72 7.04
C ASP A 241 1.54 -4.04 7.90
N TYR A 242 1.74 -2.74 8.21
CA TYR A 242 0.83 -1.99 9.08
C TYR A 242 0.68 -0.53 8.63
N ILE A 243 -0.47 0.04 9.00
CA ILE A 243 -0.80 1.46 8.81
C ILE A 243 -1.36 1.99 10.13
N THR A 244 -0.64 2.94 10.73
CA THR A 244 -1.06 3.64 11.95
C THR A 244 -1.92 4.85 11.57
N THR A 245 -3.17 4.88 12.06
CA THR A 245 -4.18 5.86 11.64
C THR A 245 -5.08 6.32 12.78
N ASN A 246 -5.58 7.57 12.68
CA ASN A 246 -6.68 8.07 13.52
C ASN A 246 -8.06 7.63 13.01
N GLU A 247 -8.12 6.99 11.83
CA GLU A 247 -9.33 6.58 11.13
C GLU A 247 -9.36 5.06 10.91
N PRO A 248 -9.28 4.22 11.96
CA PRO A 248 -9.20 2.78 11.80
C PRO A 248 -10.41 2.19 11.07
N GLU A 249 -11.61 2.73 11.28
CA GLU A 249 -12.82 2.28 10.59
C GLU A 249 -12.75 2.56 9.09
N LEU A 250 -12.25 3.74 8.68
CA LEU A 250 -12.04 4.08 7.28
C LEU A 250 -11.02 3.15 6.63
N LEU A 251 -9.90 2.86 7.33
CA LEU A 251 -8.90 1.94 6.81
C LEU A 251 -9.45 0.52 6.65
N PHE A 252 -10.30 0.04 7.56
CA PHE A 252 -10.99 -1.24 7.38
C PHE A 252 -11.88 -1.26 6.13
N GLU A 253 -12.57 -0.15 5.81
CA GLU A 253 -13.36 -0.06 4.58
C GLU A 253 -12.47 -0.07 3.34
N GLU A 254 -11.33 0.63 3.34
CA GLU A 254 -10.38 0.60 2.22
C GLU A 254 -9.75 -0.79 2.02
N ILE A 255 -9.41 -1.50 3.09
CA ILE A 255 -8.92 -2.89 3.01
C ILE A 255 -9.92 -3.80 2.30
N LYS A 256 -11.22 -3.67 2.57
CA LYS A 256 -12.28 -4.49 1.91
C LYS A 256 -12.36 -4.26 0.40
N LYS A 257 -11.96 -3.10 -0.08
CA LYS A 257 -11.93 -2.77 -1.51
C LYS A 257 -10.74 -3.38 -2.24
N THR A 258 -9.69 -3.79 -1.54
CA THR A 258 -8.51 -4.37 -2.19
C THR A 258 -8.86 -5.67 -2.93
N PRO A 259 -8.23 -5.95 -4.07
CA PRO A 259 -8.49 -7.19 -4.82
C PRO A 259 -8.32 -8.44 -3.97
N VAL A 260 -7.30 -8.49 -3.12
CA VAL A 260 -7.03 -9.65 -2.25
C VAL A 260 -8.17 -9.89 -1.26
N ALA A 261 -8.71 -8.83 -0.65
CA ALA A 261 -9.86 -8.95 0.25
C ALA A 261 -11.14 -9.40 -0.48
N GLN A 262 -11.26 -9.09 -1.77
CA GLN A 262 -12.34 -9.54 -2.65
C GLN A 262 -12.12 -10.97 -3.21
N GLY A 263 -11.09 -11.67 -2.75
CA GLY A 263 -10.79 -13.06 -3.12
C GLY A 263 -9.97 -13.24 -4.39
N TRP A 264 -9.43 -12.16 -4.95
CA TRP A 264 -8.49 -12.24 -6.05
C TRP A 264 -7.08 -12.66 -5.57
N LYS A 265 -6.38 -13.47 -6.37
CA LYS A 265 -5.01 -13.91 -6.10
C LYS A 265 -4.08 -13.30 -7.11
N LEU A 266 -3.04 -12.62 -6.66
CA LEU A 266 -2.01 -12.07 -7.54
C LEU A 266 -1.32 -13.23 -8.31
N LYS A 267 -1.29 -13.13 -9.64
CA LYS A 267 -0.65 -14.10 -10.53
C LYS A 267 0.64 -13.58 -11.11
N TRP A 268 0.66 -12.30 -11.45
CA TRP A 268 1.82 -11.64 -12.03
C TRP A 268 1.79 -10.15 -11.68
N ALA A 269 2.98 -9.58 -11.51
CA ALA A 269 3.15 -8.15 -11.33
C ALA A 269 4.51 -7.69 -11.84
N ASP A 270 4.56 -6.43 -12.26
CA ASP A 270 5.78 -5.64 -12.32
C ASP A 270 5.55 -4.37 -11.50
N GLU A 271 6.28 -4.25 -10.40
CA GLU A 271 6.23 -3.12 -9.47
C GLU A 271 7.26 -2.03 -9.85
N PHE A 272 8.07 -2.27 -10.89
CA PHE A 272 9.12 -1.38 -11.40
C PHE A 272 10.16 -0.95 -10.36
N ASP A 273 10.56 -1.86 -9.48
CA ASP A 273 11.53 -1.62 -8.40
C ASP A 273 12.97 -1.54 -8.88
N ASP A 274 13.31 -2.24 -9.95
CA ASP A 274 14.68 -2.35 -10.47
C ASP A 274 14.95 -1.21 -11.46
N ALA A 275 15.78 -0.24 -11.07
CA ALA A 275 16.11 0.91 -11.91
C ALA A 275 16.88 0.50 -13.19
N GLY A 276 16.62 1.19 -14.29
CA GLY A 276 17.24 0.94 -15.60
C GLY A 276 16.20 0.66 -16.68
N LEU A 277 16.53 -0.17 -17.63
CA LEU A 277 15.57 -0.61 -18.65
C LEU A 277 14.53 -1.56 -18.05
N PRO A 278 13.27 -1.53 -18.53
CA PRO A 278 12.27 -2.52 -18.16
C PRO A 278 12.78 -3.96 -18.28
N LEU A 279 12.46 -4.80 -17.31
CA LEU A 279 12.99 -6.16 -17.22
C LEU A 279 12.55 -7.01 -18.40
N THR A 280 13.50 -7.56 -19.16
CA THR A 280 13.25 -8.39 -20.35
C THR A 280 12.52 -9.69 -20.07
N LYS A 281 12.49 -10.14 -18.80
CA LYS A 281 11.65 -11.27 -18.36
C LYS A 281 10.16 -10.93 -18.40
N ASN A 282 9.80 -9.64 -18.25
CA ASN A 282 8.43 -9.14 -18.19
C ASN A 282 7.98 -8.47 -19.49
N TRP A 283 8.90 -7.79 -20.19
CA TRP A 283 8.59 -6.91 -21.31
C TRP A 283 9.42 -7.20 -22.55
N SER A 284 8.78 -7.01 -23.70
CA SER A 284 9.40 -6.87 -25.02
C SER A 284 8.98 -5.52 -25.60
N TYR A 285 9.61 -5.13 -26.71
CA TYR A 285 9.29 -3.89 -27.41
C TYR A 285 8.68 -4.20 -28.77
N ASP A 286 7.60 -3.50 -29.13
CA ASP A 286 7.16 -3.37 -30.51
C ASP A 286 7.88 -2.17 -31.12
N VAL A 287 8.61 -2.38 -32.23
CA VAL A 287 9.54 -1.40 -32.81
C VAL A 287 9.11 -0.98 -34.21
N GLY A 288 9.26 0.33 -34.49
CA GLY A 288 9.03 0.89 -35.82
C GLY A 288 8.23 2.18 -35.84
N GLY A 289 8.12 2.78 -37.05
CA GLY A 289 7.52 4.11 -37.26
C GLY A 289 6.54 4.18 -38.44
N LYS A 290 5.89 3.06 -38.83
CA LYS A 290 4.99 3.02 -40.01
C LYS A 290 3.52 3.39 -39.68
N GLY A 291 3.29 4.29 -38.71
CA GLY A 291 1.96 4.82 -38.39
C GLY A 291 1.03 3.89 -37.62
N TRP A 292 1.44 2.65 -37.32
CA TRP A 292 0.76 1.69 -36.39
C TRP A 292 -0.75 1.51 -36.66
N GLY A 293 -1.18 1.65 -37.92
CA GLY A 293 -2.58 1.54 -38.31
C GLY A 293 -3.43 2.78 -38.13
N ASN A 294 -2.91 3.79 -37.42
CA ASN A 294 -3.64 5.00 -37.02
C ASN A 294 -3.02 6.31 -37.56
N ASN A 295 -2.05 6.22 -38.49
CA ASN A 295 -1.24 7.38 -38.95
C ASN A 295 -0.50 8.09 -37.83
N GLU A 296 -0.04 7.34 -36.82
CA GLU A 296 0.75 7.84 -35.71
C GLU A 296 2.13 8.35 -36.18
N LEU A 297 2.65 9.37 -35.51
CA LEU A 297 3.82 10.12 -36.01
C LEU A 297 5.14 9.67 -35.38
N GLN A 298 5.11 8.94 -34.26
CA GLN A 298 6.32 8.50 -33.56
C GLN A 298 6.93 7.24 -34.18
N TYR A 299 8.23 7.08 -33.96
CA TYR A 299 8.93 5.82 -34.04
C TYR A 299 9.00 5.20 -32.65
N TYR A 300 8.52 3.98 -32.45
CA TYR A 300 8.74 3.23 -31.21
C TYR A 300 10.11 2.57 -31.23
N THR A 301 10.94 2.89 -30.24
CA THR A 301 12.33 2.47 -30.13
C THR A 301 12.48 1.10 -29.47
N ASP A 302 13.62 0.44 -29.69
CA ASP A 302 14.00 -0.80 -29.02
C ASP A 302 14.93 -0.52 -27.85
N ALA A 303 14.52 -0.86 -26.64
CA ALA A 303 15.31 -0.79 -25.42
C ALA A 303 16.09 0.54 -25.22
N ASP A 304 15.49 1.67 -25.61
CA ASP A 304 16.08 2.99 -25.49
C ASP A 304 15.64 3.63 -24.17
N SER A 305 16.60 3.87 -23.29
CA SER A 305 16.34 4.48 -21.95
C SER A 305 15.82 5.92 -22.02
N ALA A 306 15.96 6.60 -23.16
CA ALA A 306 15.33 7.90 -23.37
C ALA A 306 13.81 7.78 -23.49
N ASN A 307 13.30 6.68 -24.07
CA ASN A 307 11.88 6.47 -24.30
C ASN A 307 11.22 5.53 -23.26
N ALA A 308 11.98 4.58 -22.66
CA ALA A 308 11.46 3.70 -21.62
C ALA A 308 12.51 3.45 -20.54
N VAL A 309 12.26 3.92 -19.33
CA VAL A 309 13.20 3.77 -18.23
C VAL A 309 12.47 3.64 -16.88
N VAL A 310 12.92 2.70 -16.07
CA VAL A 310 12.50 2.56 -14.67
C VAL A 310 13.38 3.45 -13.80
N LYS A 311 12.79 4.37 -13.07
CA LYS A 311 13.47 5.23 -12.10
C LYS A 311 12.55 5.62 -10.97
N LYS A 312 13.07 5.60 -9.75
CA LYS A 312 12.33 5.95 -8.52
C LYS A 312 11.03 5.15 -8.39
N GLY A 313 11.08 3.82 -8.60
CA GLY A 313 9.94 2.94 -8.49
C GLY A 313 8.86 3.13 -9.57
N ASN A 314 9.18 3.74 -10.71
CA ASN A 314 8.21 3.95 -11.79
C ASN A 314 8.81 3.69 -13.15
N LEU A 315 8.07 3.00 -14.01
CA LEU A 315 8.34 2.98 -15.44
C LEU A 315 7.90 4.34 -16.05
N ASN A 316 8.83 4.99 -16.75
CA ASN A 316 8.53 6.21 -17.51
C ASN A 316 8.55 5.88 -19.00
N ILE A 317 7.40 5.97 -19.67
CA ILE A 317 7.29 5.88 -21.14
C ILE A 317 7.21 7.30 -21.66
N THR A 318 8.29 7.76 -22.30
CA THR A 318 8.51 9.15 -22.67
C THR A 318 8.43 9.34 -24.18
N ALA A 319 7.46 10.15 -24.62
CA ALA A 319 7.45 10.68 -25.98
C ALA A 319 8.41 11.89 -26.07
N ILE A 320 9.25 11.89 -27.11
CA ILE A 320 10.29 12.89 -27.32
C ILE A 320 10.18 13.42 -28.76
N LYS A 321 10.37 14.72 -28.94
CA LYS A 321 10.57 15.32 -30.27
C LYS A 321 12.03 15.06 -30.69
N ALA A 322 12.24 14.02 -31.47
CA ALA A 322 13.54 13.58 -31.96
C ALA A 322 13.37 12.83 -33.28
N ASP A 323 14.23 13.12 -34.24
CA ASP A 323 14.20 12.47 -35.55
C ASP A 323 14.73 11.03 -35.47
N LYS A 324 13.97 10.10 -36.02
CA LYS A 324 14.32 8.68 -36.19
C LYS A 324 13.72 8.15 -37.48
N ASP A 325 14.56 7.73 -38.43
CA ASP A 325 14.15 7.39 -39.79
C ASP A 325 13.31 8.52 -40.43
N ALA A 326 12.09 8.25 -40.87
CA ALA A 326 11.17 9.26 -41.41
C ALA A 326 10.25 9.91 -40.36
N ASN A 327 10.43 9.62 -39.08
CA ASN A 327 9.60 10.11 -38.00
C ASN A 327 10.29 11.22 -37.23
N HIS A 328 9.51 12.24 -36.77
CA HIS A 328 10.03 13.38 -36.02
C HIS A 328 9.81 13.26 -34.52
N TYR A 329 9.29 12.15 -34.06
CA TYR A 329 9.06 11.84 -32.65
C TYR A 329 9.51 10.40 -32.38
N THR A 330 10.01 10.17 -31.17
CA THR A 330 10.29 8.83 -30.64
C THR A 330 9.46 8.58 -29.40
N SER A 331 9.15 7.30 -29.13
CA SER A 331 8.48 6.83 -27.93
C SER A 331 8.77 5.35 -27.69
N ALA A 332 8.10 4.71 -26.75
CA ALA A 332 8.17 3.26 -26.56
C ALA A 332 6.78 2.63 -26.52
N ARG A 333 6.72 1.38 -27.03
CA ARG A 333 5.58 0.49 -26.90
C ARG A 333 6.06 -0.83 -26.30
N LEU A 334 5.69 -1.05 -25.05
CA LEU A 334 6.05 -2.21 -24.25
C LEU A 334 4.94 -3.24 -24.28
N VAL A 335 5.28 -4.52 -24.42
CA VAL A 335 4.32 -5.63 -24.49
C VAL A 335 4.73 -6.78 -23.59
N THR A 336 3.76 -7.43 -22.93
CA THR A 336 3.99 -8.67 -22.17
C THR A 336 3.86 -9.94 -23.02
N LYS A 337 3.67 -9.84 -24.32
CA LYS A 337 3.46 -10.95 -25.25
C LYS A 337 4.53 -12.02 -25.11
N ASN A 338 4.11 -13.29 -24.88
CA ASN A 338 4.99 -14.44 -24.65
C ASN A 338 5.93 -14.33 -23.43
N LYS A 339 5.67 -13.33 -22.56
CA LYS A 339 6.31 -13.18 -21.24
C LYS A 339 5.30 -13.47 -20.14
N PHE A 340 4.14 -12.85 -20.24
CA PHE A 340 2.97 -13.11 -19.42
C PHE A 340 1.70 -12.88 -20.24
N ASP A 341 1.07 -13.96 -20.64
CA ASP A 341 -0.22 -13.96 -21.34
C ASP A 341 -1.28 -14.50 -20.37
N PHE A 342 -2.47 -13.94 -20.42
CA PHE A 342 -3.54 -14.31 -19.49
C PHE A 342 -4.91 -14.34 -20.17
N LYS A 343 -5.80 -15.12 -19.59
CA LYS A 343 -7.22 -15.14 -19.94
C LYS A 343 -8.04 -15.03 -18.68
N TYR A 344 -8.97 -14.07 -18.66
CA TYR A 344 -9.77 -13.71 -17.50
C TYR A 344 -8.91 -13.22 -16.33
N GLY A 345 -9.54 -12.52 -15.42
CA GLY A 345 -8.87 -11.97 -14.27
C GLY A 345 -9.12 -10.47 -14.09
N ARG A 346 -8.50 -9.89 -13.10
CA ARG A 346 -8.44 -8.44 -12.89
C ARG A 346 -7.05 -7.96 -13.30
N VAL A 347 -7.02 -6.98 -14.20
CA VAL A 347 -5.79 -6.26 -14.58
C VAL A 347 -5.86 -4.87 -13.95
N GLU A 348 -4.82 -4.49 -13.27
CA GLU A 348 -4.65 -3.15 -12.70
C GLU A 348 -3.35 -2.52 -13.18
N VAL A 349 -3.44 -1.29 -13.65
CA VAL A 349 -2.28 -0.45 -13.94
C VAL A 349 -2.46 0.87 -13.20
N ARG A 350 -1.55 1.18 -12.28
CA ARG A 350 -1.52 2.45 -11.59
C ARG A 350 -0.60 3.40 -12.33
N ALA A 351 -1.16 4.48 -12.88
CA ALA A 351 -0.40 5.37 -13.75
C ALA A 351 -0.81 6.84 -13.59
N MET A 352 0.15 7.72 -13.89
CA MET A 352 -0.04 9.16 -14.05
C MET A 352 0.18 9.51 -15.53
N LEU A 353 -0.78 10.19 -16.14
CA LEU A 353 -0.80 10.44 -17.58
C LEU A 353 0.06 11.64 -18.00
N PRO A 354 0.59 11.66 -19.22
CA PRO A 354 1.24 12.84 -19.77
C PRO A 354 0.21 13.90 -20.16
N LYS A 355 0.57 15.16 -20.00
CA LYS A 355 -0.27 16.31 -20.39
C LYS A 355 0.21 16.91 -21.70
N GLY A 356 -0.70 17.17 -22.64
CA GLY A 356 -0.41 17.97 -23.82
C GLY A 356 -1.09 17.49 -25.08
N ARG A 357 -1.45 18.47 -25.95
CA ARG A 357 -2.15 18.26 -27.20
C ARG A 357 -1.28 17.49 -28.21
N GLY A 358 -1.82 16.41 -28.75
CA GLY A 358 -1.11 15.53 -29.67
C GLY A 358 -0.58 14.26 -29.04
N LEU A 359 -0.65 14.11 -27.70
CA LEU A 359 -0.32 12.86 -27.02
C LEU A 359 -1.53 11.91 -26.99
N TRP A 360 -1.24 10.63 -27.07
CA TRP A 360 -2.21 9.54 -26.98
C TRP A 360 -1.61 8.36 -26.19
N PRO A 361 -1.54 8.45 -24.86
CA PRO A 361 -1.17 7.35 -24.00
C PRO A 361 -2.25 6.29 -23.97
N ALA A 362 -1.84 5.01 -23.90
CA ALA A 362 -2.73 3.87 -23.82
C ALA A 362 -2.20 2.77 -22.89
N ILE A 363 -3.13 2.15 -22.18
CA ILE A 363 -3.01 0.91 -21.40
C ILE A 363 -4.06 -0.02 -21.96
N TRP A 364 -3.66 -1.08 -22.65
CA TRP A 364 -4.56 -1.89 -23.43
C TRP A 364 -4.07 -3.33 -23.60
N ALA A 365 -4.87 -4.18 -24.23
CA ALA A 365 -4.54 -5.57 -24.42
C ALA A 365 -4.98 -6.07 -25.79
N LEU A 366 -4.11 -6.89 -26.40
CA LEU A 366 -4.37 -7.61 -27.66
C LEU A 366 -4.30 -9.12 -27.44
N PRO A 367 -5.00 -9.90 -28.28
CA PRO A 367 -4.90 -11.35 -28.27
C PRO A 367 -3.49 -11.81 -28.62
N THR A 368 -2.97 -12.82 -27.92
CA THR A 368 -1.63 -13.36 -28.19
C THR A 368 -1.62 -14.20 -29.45
N ASP A 369 -2.61 -15.07 -29.65
CA ASP A 369 -2.63 -16.12 -30.71
C ASP A 369 -3.51 -15.77 -31.91
N TRP A 370 -4.28 -14.68 -31.82
CA TRP A 370 -5.19 -14.24 -32.88
C TRP A 370 -6.14 -15.36 -33.38
N LYS A 371 -6.73 -16.09 -32.44
CA LYS A 371 -7.55 -17.29 -32.64
C LYS A 371 -8.63 -17.15 -33.72
N TYR A 372 -9.23 -15.98 -33.86
CA TYR A 372 -10.33 -15.71 -34.80
C TYR A 372 -9.92 -14.92 -36.05
N GLY A 373 -8.62 -14.71 -36.24
CA GLY A 373 -8.04 -13.94 -37.33
C GLY A 373 -7.60 -12.53 -36.92
N ASN A 374 -7.10 -11.79 -37.90
CA ASN A 374 -6.56 -10.44 -37.66
C ASN A 374 -7.59 -9.47 -37.12
N TRP A 375 -7.07 -8.37 -36.57
CA TRP A 375 -7.89 -7.27 -36.07
C TRP A 375 -9.00 -6.88 -37.06
N PRO A 376 -10.25 -6.65 -36.63
CA PRO A 376 -10.71 -6.66 -35.24
C PRO A 376 -11.34 -8.01 -34.78
N LYS A 377 -11.21 -9.09 -35.53
CA LYS A 377 -11.90 -10.38 -35.32
C LYS A 377 -11.52 -11.06 -34.01
N SER A 378 -10.28 -10.94 -33.59
CA SER A 378 -9.79 -11.55 -32.34
C SER A 378 -9.91 -10.63 -31.13
N GLY A 379 -10.44 -9.42 -31.30
CA GLY A 379 -10.75 -8.48 -30.21
C GLY A 379 -9.59 -7.58 -29.82
N GLU A 380 -9.93 -6.53 -29.07
CA GLU A 380 -9.05 -5.55 -28.41
C GLU A 380 -9.75 -5.02 -27.17
N ILE A 381 -9.01 -4.83 -26.09
CA ILE A 381 -9.51 -4.27 -24.82
C ILE A 381 -8.65 -3.06 -24.46
N ASP A 382 -9.21 -1.86 -24.57
CA ASP A 382 -8.54 -0.62 -24.21
C ASP A 382 -8.92 -0.26 -22.78
N ILE A 383 -8.07 -0.65 -21.83
CA ILE A 383 -8.31 -0.44 -20.37
C ILE A 383 -8.32 1.04 -20.07
N MET A 384 -7.41 1.79 -20.68
CA MET A 384 -7.30 3.23 -20.60
C MET A 384 -6.74 3.81 -21.88
N GLU A 385 -7.43 4.77 -22.43
CA GLU A 385 -6.92 5.67 -23.47
C GLU A 385 -7.19 7.12 -23.09
N HIS A 386 -6.26 7.99 -23.45
CA HIS A 386 -6.43 9.44 -23.30
C HIS A 386 -5.89 10.16 -24.51
N VAL A 387 -6.54 11.25 -24.91
CA VAL A 387 -6.05 12.15 -25.98
C VAL A 387 -5.86 13.55 -25.44
N GLY A 388 -4.67 14.09 -25.60
CA GLY A 388 -4.26 15.34 -24.96
C GLY A 388 -5.03 16.60 -25.35
N TYR A 389 -5.89 16.54 -26.37
CA TYR A 389 -6.80 17.64 -26.75
C TYR A 389 -8.15 17.59 -26.00
N ASP A 390 -8.50 16.47 -25.34
CA ASP A 390 -9.70 16.34 -24.49
C ASP A 390 -9.24 16.14 -23.02
N PRO A 391 -8.92 17.24 -22.34
CA PRO A 391 -8.30 17.19 -21.04
C PRO A 391 -9.20 16.46 -20.02
N ASP A 392 -8.53 15.74 -19.11
CA ASP A 392 -9.11 14.98 -18.01
C ASP A 392 -10.06 13.84 -18.41
N SER A 393 -10.33 13.64 -19.71
CA SER A 393 -11.16 12.52 -20.20
C SER A 393 -10.32 11.25 -20.39
N VAL A 394 -10.76 10.17 -19.78
CA VAL A 394 -10.21 8.82 -19.97
C VAL A 394 -11.27 7.95 -20.59
N HIS A 395 -10.87 7.13 -21.56
CA HIS A 395 -11.76 6.24 -22.32
C HIS A 395 -11.42 4.80 -22.02
N GLY A 396 -12.43 3.97 -21.80
CA GLY A 396 -12.34 2.51 -21.88
C GLY A 396 -13.14 2.04 -23.09
N THR A 397 -12.58 1.14 -23.89
CA THR A 397 -13.19 0.72 -25.16
C THR A 397 -12.99 -0.77 -25.38
N VAL A 398 -13.91 -1.37 -26.14
CA VAL A 398 -13.80 -2.74 -26.64
C VAL A 398 -13.98 -2.73 -28.15
N HIS A 399 -13.07 -3.42 -28.86
CA HIS A 399 -13.20 -3.65 -30.29
C HIS A 399 -13.35 -5.13 -30.60
N THR A 400 -14.31 -5.46 -31.48
CA THR A 400 -14.57 -6.81 -31.99
C THR A 400 -14.94 -6.72 -33.49
N GLU A 401 -15.13 -7.84 -34.14
CA GLU A 401 -15.57 -7.85 -35.54
C GLU A 401 -16.83 -7.03 -35.79
N LYS A 402 -17.82 -7.12 -34.87
CA LYS A 402 -19.10 -6.37 -34.97
C LYS A 402 -19.07 -5.01 -34.27
N PHE A 403 -18.16 -4.78 -33.38
CA PHE A 403 -18.08 -3.56 -32.58
C PHE A 403 -16.67 -2.96 -32.72
N ASN A 404 -16.46 -2.05 -33.68
CA ASN A 404 -15.17 -1.40 -33.88
C ASN A 404 -15.31 -0.01 -34.50
N HIS A 405 -14.23 0.79 -34.38
CA HIS A 405 -14.25 2.20 -34.83
C HIS A 405 -14.33 2.34 -36.36
N VAL A 406 -13.88 1.37 -37.16
CA VAL A 406 -13.93 1.45 -38.60
C VAL A 406 -15.37 1.48 -39.11
N ILE A 407 -16.25 0.72 -38.46
CA ILE A 407 -17.69 0.69 -38.73
C ILE A 407 -18.51 1.51 -37.75
N LYS A 408 -17.84 2.28 -36.87
CA LYS A 408 -18.44 3.20 -35.88
C LYS A 408 -19.41 2.53 -34.91
N THR A 409 -19.10 1.33 -34.47
CA THR A 409 -19.94 0.51 -33.56
C THR A 409 -19.20 0.10 -32.29
N GLN A 410 -17.95 0.56 -32.09
CA GLN A 410 -17.20 0.25 -30.87
C GLN A 410 -18.01 0.56 -29.59
N VAL A 411 -17.83 -0.30 -28.59
CA VAL A 411 -18.46 -0.09 -27.29
C VAL A 411 -17.44 0.51 -26.34
N GLY A 412 -17.69 1.73 -25.94
CA GLY A 412 -16.78 2.45 -25.05
C GLY A 412 -17.51 3.52 -24.25
N LYS A 413 -16.83 4.02 -23.21
CA LYS A 413 -17.32 5.13 -22.37
C LYS A 413 -16.16 5.97 -21.90
N ALA A 414 -16.36 7.29 -21.89
CA ALA A 414 -15.46 8.26 -21.28
C ALA A 414 -15.86 8.57 -19.84
N LEU A 415 -14.87 8.84 -18.99
CA LEU A 415 -15.04 9.35 -17.65
C LEU A 415 -14.06 10.51 -17.42
N LYS A 416 -14.52 11.57 -16.75
CA LYS A 416 -13.64 12.64 -16.28
C LYS A 416 -12.91 12.19 -15.02
N VAL A 417 -11.60 12.36 -15.02
CA VAL A 417 -10.71 12.00 -13.92
C VAL A 417 -10.09 13.29 -13.37
N ASN A 418 -10.09 13.44 -12.06
CA ASN A 418 -9.45 14.60 -11.42
C ASN A 418 -7.93 14.42 -11.43
N ASN A 419 -7.22 15.51 -11.78
CA ASN A 419 -5.75 15.56 -11.69
C ASN A 419 -4.96 14.41 -12.37
N PRO A 420 -5.35 13.86 -13.52
CA PRO A 420 -4.71 12.66 -14.08
C PRO A 420 -3.25 12.89 -14.49
N TYR A 421 -2.78 14.14 -14.53
CA TYR A 421 -1.42 14.55 -14.90
C TYR A 421 -0.50 14.79 -13.70
N THR A 422 -1.04 14.83 -12.49
CA THR A 422 -0.32 15.16 -11.25
C THR A 422 -0.52 14.12 -10.15
N GLU A 423 -1.53 13.26 -10.30
CA GLU A 423 -1.85 12.18 -9.38
C GLU A 423 -1.88 10.83 -10.11
N TYR A 424 -1.59 9.76 -9.38
CA TYR A 424 -1.70 8.40 -9.90
C TYR A 424 -3.11 7.88 -9.70
N HIS A 425 -3.66 7.27 -10.76
CA HIS A 425 -4.95 6.59 -10.74
C HIS A 425 -4.77 5.11 -11.09
N VAL A 426 -5.68 4.27 -10.60
CA VAL A 426 -5.72 2.84 -10.95
C VAL A 426 -6.70 2.65 -12.09
N TYR A 427 -6.19 2.32 -13.26
CA TYR A 427 -6.98 1.91 -14.43
C TYR A 427 -7.07 0.40 -14.44
N ALA A 428 -8.30 -0.13 -14.40
CA ALA A 428 -8.47 -1.56 -14.25
C ALA A 428 -9.65 -2.15 -15.05
N ILE A 429 -9.54 -3.45 -15.33
CA ILE A 429 -10.66 -4.27 -15.79
C ILE A 429 -10.84 -5.49 -14.89
N GLU A 430 -12.08 -5.94 -14.77
CA GLU A 430 -12.41 -7.29 -14.33
C GLU A 430 -13.01 -8.05 -15.52
N TRP A 431 -12.26 -9.00 -16.02
CA TRP A 431 -12.62 -9.77 -17.20
C TRP A 431 -13.02 -11.19 -16.82
N PHE A 432 -14.28 -11.51 -17.10
CA PHE A 432 -14.92 -12.82 -16.88
C PHE A 432 -15.32 -13.45 -18.20
N ALA A 433 -15.83 -14.68 -18.17
CA ALA A 433 -16.32 -15.37 -19.37
C ALA A 433 -17.60 -14.72 -19.94
N ASP A 434 -18.34 -14.00 -19.13
CA ASP A 434 -19.63 -13.41 -19.47
C ASP A 434 -19.62 -11.88 -19.61
N ARG A 435 -18.57 -11.19 -19.14
CA ARG A 435 -18.46 -9.73 -19.20
C ARG A 435 -17.06 -9.21 -18.97
N ILE A 436 -16.84 -7.94 -19.34
CA ILE A 436 -15.67 -7.14 -18.96
C ILE A 436 -16.20 -5.88 -18.28
N ASP A 437 -15.84 -5.67 -17.00
CA ASP A 437 -16.13 -4.48 -16.22
C ASP A 437 -14.90 -3.57 -16.21
N PHE A 438 -15.07 -2.26 -16.42
CA PHE A 438 -14.00 -1.26 -16.46
C PHE A 438 -14.09 -0.34 -15.24
N PHE A 439 -12.93 -0.03 -14.67
CA PHE A 439 -12.81 0.77 -13.46
C PHE A 439 -11.75 1.87 -13.61
N ILE A 440 -11.99 3.00 -12.97
CA ILE A 440 -10.98 4.00 -12.64
C ILE A 440 -11.06 4.17 -11.12
N ASP A 441 -9.96 3.91 -10.45
CA ASP A 441 -9.90 3.75 -9.00
C ASP A 441 -10.95 2.71 -8.54
N ASP A 442 -11.86 3.07 -7.65
CA ASP A 442 -12.96 2.20 -7.19
C ASP A 442 -14.25 2.34 -8.03
N GLN A 443 -14.27 3.25 -9.02
CA GLN A 443 -15.47 3.54 -9.77
C GLN A 443 -15.60 2.65 -11.00
N LYS A 444 -16.55 1.70 -10.97
CA LYS A 444 -16.96 1.01 -12.18
C LYS A 444 -17.77 1.95 -13.08
N TYR A 445 -17.33 2.11 -14.35
CA TYR A 445 -17.98 3.06 -15.27
C TYR A 445 -18.49 2.44 -16.58
N LEU A 446 -17.98 1.26 -16.97
CA LEU A 446 -18.41 0.56 -18.18
C LEU A 446 -18.52 -0.95 -17.89
N THR A 447 -19.50 -1.62 -18.48
CA THR A 447 -19.60 -3.08 -18.56
C THR A 447 -19.89 -3.48 -20.00
N PHE A 448 -19.05 -4.35 -20.55
CA PHE A 448 -19.29 -5.01 -21.84
C PHE A 448 -19.71 -6.46 -21.61
N ASN A 449 -20.92 -6.85 -22.02
CA ASN A 449 -21.48 -8.16 -21.76
C ASN A 449 -21.33 -9.08 -22.97
N ASN A 450 -21.08 -10.37 -22.70
CA ASN A 450 -21.09 -11.43 -23.71
C ASN A 450 -22.54 -11.71 -24.15
N THR A 451 -22.86 -11.38 -25.38
CA THR A 451 -24.19 -11.60 -25.96
C THR A 451 -24.47 -13.07 -26.31
N LYS A 452 -23.44 -13.94 -26.22
CA LYS A 452 -23.48 -15.36 -26.62
C LYS A 452 -23.82 -15.59 -28.09
N LYS A 453 -23.52 -14.60 -28.98
CA LYS A 453 -23.80 -14.66 -30.44
C LYS A 453 -22.55 -15.01 -31.26
N GLY A 454 -21.53 -15.58 -30.64
CA GLY A 454 -20.31 -16.04 -31.28
C GLY A 454 -19.12 -15.06 -31.22
N SER A 455 -18.01 -15.43 -31.84
CA SER A 455 -16.74 -14.71 -31.75
C SER A 455 -16.77 -13.29 -32.34
N GLY A 456 -17.63 -13.04 -33.31
CA GLY A 456 -17.79 -11.68 -33.85
C GLY A 456 -18.27 -10.66 -32.83
N ASP A 457 -19.05 -11.10 -31.82
CA ASP A 457 -19.48 -10.27 -30.71
C ASP A 457 -18.52 -10.39 -29.51
N TRP A 458 -18.03 -11.61 -29.22
CA TRP A 458 -17.24 -11.93 -28.03
C TRP A 458 -16.03 -12.82 -28.35
N PRO A 459 -14.92 -12.27 -28.79
CA PRO A 459 -13.67 -13.01 -29.03
C PRO A 459 -12.79 -13.19 -27.77
N PHE A 460 -13.28 -12.79 -26.60
CA PHE A 460 -12.53 -12.69 -25.34
C PHE A 460 -12.51 -14.01 -24.54
N ASP A 461 -12.30 -15.14 -25.24
CA ASP A 461 -12.16 -16.48 -24.67
C ASP A 461 -10.77 -17.10 -24.97
N GLN A 462 -9.80 -16.26 -25.26
CA GLN A 462 -8.42 -16.60 -25.59
C GLN A 462 -7.44 -15.79 -24.74
N ASN A 463 -6.13 -16.10 -24.83
CA ASN A 463 -5.11 -15.34 -24.12
C ASN A 463 -4.88 -13.96 -24.73
N PHE A 464 -4.69 -12.97 -23.86
CA PHE A 464 -4.31 -11.61 -24.19
C PHE A 464 -3.00 -11.25 -23.48
N HIS A 465 -2.32 -10.24 -23.97
CA HIS A 465 -1.15 -9.62 -23.36
C HIS A 465 -1.35 -8.11 -23.19
N VAL A 466 -0.72 -7.53 -22.17
CA VAL A 466 -0.79 -6.10 -21.87
C VAL A 466 0.15 -5.32 -22.78
N ILE A 467 -0.29 -4.14 -23.19
CA ILE A 467 0.47 -3.16 -23.98
C ILE A 467 0.42 -1.81 -23.26
N LEU A 468 1.59 -1.17 -23.17
CA LEU A 468 1.75 0.19 -22.62
C LEU A 468 2.48 1.04 -23.65
N ASN A 469 1.94 2.20 -24.03
CA ASN A 469 2.59 3.11 -24.96
C ASN A 469 2.16 4.57 -24.78
N VAL A 470 2.92 5.47 -25.34
CA VAL A 470 2.51 6.86 -25.61
C VAL A 470 2.67 7.12 -27.09
N ALA A 471 1.56 7.18 -27.82
CA ALA A 471 1.55 7.58 -29.23
C ALA A 471 1.59 9.10 -29.35
N VAL A 472 2.04 9.58 -30.52
CA VAL A 472 2.06 10.99 -30.90
C VAL A 472 1.27 11.18 -32.18
N GLY A 473 0.34 12.13 -32.21
CA GLY A 473 -0.48 12.39 -33.38
C GLY A 473 -1.52 11.33 -33.65
N GLY A 474 -1.54 10.84 -34.88
CA GLY A 474 -2.50 9.84 -35.32
C GLY A 474 -3.90 10.38 -35.62
N GLY A 475 -4.77 9.52 -36.14
CA GLY A 475 -6.13 9.87 -36.53
C GLY A 475 -7.01 10.38 -35.39
N TRP A 476 -6.72 9.94 -34.16
CA TRP A 476 -7.46 10.39 -32.96
C TRP A 476 -6.61 11.33 -32.10
N GLY A 477 -5.44 10.94 -31.63
CA GLY A 477 -4.58 11.79 -30.77
C GLY A 477 -4.17 13.10 -31.46
N GLY A 478 -3.97 13.06 -32.78
CA GLY A 478 -3.59 14.21 -33.62
C GLY A 478 -4.73 15.08 -34.15
N LYS A 479 -6.00 14.79 -33.84
CA LYS A 479 -7.20 15.46 -34.39
C LYS A 479 -7.19 17.00 -34.24
N LYS A 480 -6.50 17.53 -33.25
CA LYS A 480 -6.33 18.98 -33.01
C LYS A 480 -4.88 19.46 -33.23
N GLY A 481 -4.09 18.65 -33.94
CA GLY A 481 -2.66 18.88 -34.16
C GLY A 481 -1.80 18.47 -32.96
N VAL A 482 -0.49 18.56 -33.12
CA VAL A 482 0.51 18.29 -32.09
C VAL A 482 1.13 19.61 -31.64
N ASP A 483 1.32 19.77 -30.35
CA ASP A 483 2.01 20.93 -29.76
C ASP A 483 3.45 20.52 -29.43
N ASP A 484 4.40 21.01 -30.20
CA ASP A 484 5.82 20.67 -30.03
C ASP A 484 6.45 21.11 -28.72
N ALA A 485 5.84 22.11 -28.06
CA ALA A 485 6.38 22.67 -26.82
C ALA A 485 6.17 21.76 -25.59
N ILE A 486 5.35 20.68 -25.74
CA ILE A 486 5.06 19.78 -24.63
C ILE A 486 6.13 18.70 -24.41
N PHE A 487 7.02 18.48 -25.38
CA PHE A 487 8.03 17.42 -25.30
C PHE A 487 9.28 17.84 -24.52
N PRO A 488 9.87 16.92 -23.72
CA PRO A 488 9.48 15.53 -23.52
C PRO A 488 8.26 15.38 -22.60
N ALA A 489 7.40 14.40 -22.87
CA ALA A 489 6.20 14.12 -22.08
C ALA A 489 6.10 12.63 -21.75
N ALA A 490 5.87 12.27 -20.50
CA ALA A 490 5.93 10.90 -20.02
C ALA A 490 4.64 10.43 -19.34
N MET A 491 4.19 9.23 -19.70
CA MET A 491 3.33 8.42 -18.85
C MET A 491 4.20 7.73 -17.79
N LYS A 492 3.84 7.88 -16.52
CA LYS A 492 4.54 7.20 -15.41
C LYS A 492 3.66 6.09 -14.90
N VAL A 493 4.19 4.87 -14.89
CA VAL A 493 3.48 3.67 -14.41
C VAL A 493 4.15 3.19 -13.12
N ASP A 494 3.38 3.13 -12.05
CA ASP A 494 3.81 2.70 -10.73
C ASP A 494 3.86 1.17 -10.65
N TYR A 495 2.79 0.51 -11.11
CA TYR A 495 2.76 -0.93 -11.22
C TYR A 495 1.81 -1.43 -12.32
N VAL A 496 2.04 -2.67 -12.74
CA VAL A 496 1.09 -3.49 -13.51
C VAL A 496 0.87 -4.80 -12.75
N ARG A 497 -0.39 -5.12 -12.45
CA ARG A 497 -0.75 -6.32 -11.70
C ARG A 497 -1.86 -7.10 -12.38
N VAL A 498 -1.75 -8.43 -12.39
CA VAL A 498 -2.80 -9.32 -12.87
C VAL A 498 -3.18 -10.30 -11.78
N PHE A 499 -4.46 -10.33 -11.47
CA PHE A 499 -5.07 -11.20 -10.46
C PHE A 499 -6.03 -12.18 -11.12
N GLN A 500 -6.19 -13.36 -10.51
CA GLN A 500 -7.20 -14.36 -10.91
C GLN A 500 -7.88 -14.93 -9.66
N LYS A 501 -9.12 -15.38 -9.81
CA LYS A 501 -9.88 -16.08 -8.74
C LYS A 501 -9.60 -17.57 -8.76
#